data_c6be3e5f216d84c56f974e1bd34ce2ae
#
_entry.id   c6be3e5f216d84c56f974e1bd34ce2ae
#
_cell.length_a   1.000
_cell.length_b   1.000
_cell.length_c   1.000
_cell.angle_alpha   90.00
_cell.angle_beta   90.00
_cell.angle_gamma   90.00
#
_symmetry.space_group_name_H-M   'P 1'
#
loop_
_entity.id
_entity.type
_entity.pdbx_description
1 polymer ?
#
loop_
_entity_poly.entity_id
_entity_poly.type
_entity_poly.pdbx_seq_one_letter_code
_entity_poly.pdbx_strand_id
1 'polypeptide(L)'
;MSVLVRLIERASVRKRAADLAELRALLAPVSGVRLLDVGGGVGAATEQFATGCAEVVVLEPNRKKVVQGRKLRPTIRFEEGRSEEIPFPDATFDRVTAVVAFHHIEDQGRALQEMRRVLRDSGRLVLFEMPPSRAPGPLYQWIAGYRHGGHMAFHGPDELTEKVRAGGFTQVSNRPGALGYFVLATK
;
A
#
# COMPACT_ATOMS: atom_id res chain seq x y z
N MET A 1 7.32 18.64 -27.02
CA MET A 1 7.49 18.42 -25.57
C MET A 1 8.88 18.89 -25.19
N SER A 2 9.00 19.85 -24.26
CA SER A 2 10.28 20.49 -23.94
C SER A 2 11.26 19.53 -23.25
N VAL A 3 12.56 19.74 -23.40
CA VAL A 3 13.64 18.96 -22.74
C VAL A 3 13.42 18.92 -21.22
N LEU A 4 12.93 20.03 -20.63
CA LEU A 4 12.65 20.14 -19.20
C LEU A 4 11.54 19.18 -18.76
N VAL A 5 10.44 19.04 -19.50
CA VAL A 5 9.35 18.09 -19.21
C VAL A 5 9.87 16.67 -19.20
N ARG A 6 10.69 16.27 -20.19
CA ARG A 6 11.30 14.93 -20.24
C ARG A 6 12.24 14.67 -19.07
N LEU A 7 12.98 15.68 -18.60
CA LEU A 7 13.87 15.56 -17.44
C LEU A 7 13.08 15.38 -16.14
N ILE A 8 11.98 16.12 -15.95
CA ILE A 8 11.09 15.99 -14.78
C ILE A 8 10.43 14.61 -14.77
N GLU A 9 9.93 14.15 -15.93
CA GLU A 9 9.33 12.82 -16.05
C GLU A 9 10.34 11.71 -15.70
N ARG A 10 11.56 11.77 -16.25
CA ARG A 10 12.63 10.81 -15.94
C ARG A 10 13.02 10.83 -14.46
N ALA A 11 13.09 12.00 -13.84
CA ALA A 11 13.38 12.13 -12.41
C ALA A 11 12.27 11.50 -11.56
N SER A 12 11.00 11.71 -11.91
CA SER A 12 9.85 11.12 -11.21
C SER A 12 9.82 9.60 -11.36
N VAL A 13 10.11 9.07 -12.55
CA VAL A 13 10.20 7.62 -12.79
C VAL A 13 11.31 6.99 -11.95
N ARG A 14 12.51 7.64 -11.92
CA ARG A 14 13.64 7.15 -11.09
C ARG A 14 13.30 7.15 -9.59
N LYS A 15 12.66 8.21 -9.08
CA LYS A 15 12.25 8.30 -7.69
C LYS A 15 11.22 7.22 -7.33
N ARG A 16 10.25 6.96 -8.21
CA ARG A 16 9.28 5.88 -8.02
C ARG A 16 9.95 4.51 -8.01
N ALA A 17 10.90 4.27 -8.90
CA ALA A 17 11.66 3.03 -8.93
C ALA A 17 12.49 2.85 -7.64
N ALA A 18 13.08 3.93 -7.10
CA ALA A 18 13.81 3.89 -5.84
C ALA A 18 12.89 3.54 -4.65
N ASP A 19 11.70 4.13 -4.57
CA ASP A 19 10.73 3.81 -3.52
C ASP A 19 10.24 2.36 -3.62
N LEU A 20 10.00 1.83 -4.82
CA LEU A 20 9.60 0.43 -5.00
C LEU A 20 10.73 -0.54 -4.65
N ALA A 21 11.99 -0.21 -4.97
CA ALA A 21 13.16 -1.00 -4.58
C ALA A 21 13.32 -1.02 -3.04
N GLU A 22 13.13 0.13 -2.40
CA GLU A 22 13.16 0.25 -0.94
C GLU A 22 12.01 -0.54 -0.30
N LEU A 23 10.78 -0.42 -0.81
CA LEU A 23 9.64 -1.19 -0.36
C LEU A 23 9.93 -2.70 -0.44
N ARG A 24 10.52 -3.15 -1.56
CA ARG A 24 10.93 -4.54 -1.71
C ARG A 24 11.94 -4.95 -0.64
N ALA A 25 12.95 -4.12 -0.37
CA ALA A 25 13.94 -4.41 0.67
C ALA A 25 13.30 -4.51 2.06
N LEU A 26 12.35 -3.62 2.38
CA LEU A 26 11.63 -3.60 3.64
C LEU A 26 10.70 -4.79 3.83
N LEU A 27 10.00 -5.20 2.78
CA LEU A 27 9.15 -6.39 2.78
C LEU A 27 9.96 -7.69 2.82
N ALA A 28 11.18 -7.67 2.32
CA ALA A 28 12.07 -8.84 2.21
C ALA A 28 11.32 -10.07 1.64
N PRO A 29 10.79 -9.98 0.41
CA PRO A 29 10.04 -11.07 -0.21
C PRO A 29 11.01 -12.21 -0.55
N VAL A 30 10.81 -13.36 0.10
CA VAL A 30 11.61 -14.55 -0.12
C VAL A 30 10.71 -15.76 -0.33
N SER A 31 11.28 -16.87 -0.78
CA SER A 31 10.56 -18.14 -0.92
C SER A 31 9.88 -18.52 0.42
N GLY A 32 8.62 -18.88 0.35
CA GLY A 32 7.79 -19.21 1.52
C GLY A 32 6.96 -18.04 2.09
N VAL A 33 7.26 -16.78 1.75
CA VAL A 33 6.50 -15.62 2.23
C VAL A 33 5.17 -15.47 1.49
N ARG A 34 4.09 -15.29 2.26
CA ARG A 34 2.76 -14.91 1.78
C ARG A 34 2.54 -13.41 2.00
N LEU A 35 2.25 -12.67 0.93
CA LEU A 35 2.12 -11.22 0.94
C LEU A 35 0.72 -10.79 0.56
N LEU A 36 0.14 -9.86 1.33
CA LEU A 36 -1.10 -9.15 1.02
C LEU A 36 -0.78 -7.69 0.70
N ASP A 37 -1.21 -7.23 -0.47
CA ASP A 37 -1.19 -5.81 -0.87
C ASP A 37 -2.61 -5.24 -0.83
N VAL A 38 -2.87 -4.37 0.13
CA VAL A 38 -4.19 -3.77 0.39
C VAL A 38 -4.36 -2.51 -0.45
N GLY A 39 -5.38 -2.51 -1.31
CA GLY A 39 -5.62 -1.42 -2.25
C GLY A 39 -4.67 -1.43 -3.44
N GLY A 40 -4.10 -2.59 -3.79
CA GLY A 40 -3.07 -2.70 -4.85
C GLY A 40 -3.56 -2.47 -6.28
N GLY A 41 -4.83 -2.12 -6.47
CA GLY A 41 -5.41 -1.77 -7.76
C GLY A 41 -5.38 -2.93 -8.76
N VAL A 42 -4.76 -2.69 -9.92
CA VAL A 42 -4.53 -3.74 -10.93
C VAL A 42 -3.21 -4.51 -10.71
N GLY A 43 -2.52 -4.30 -9.59
CA GLY A 43 -1.28 -5.01 -9.23
C GLY A 43 -0.01 -4.52 -9.91
N ALA A 44 -0.03 -3.32 -10.53
CA ALA A 44 1.11 -2.83 -11.32
C ALA A 44 2.36 -2.51 -10.48
N ALA A 45 2.18 -2.01 -9.26
CA ALA A 45 3.28 -1.84 -8.31
C ALA A 45 3.62 -3.17 -7.64
N THR A 46 2.61 -3.94 -7.25
CA THR A 46 2.72 -5.23 -6.58
C THR A 46 3.66 -6.18 -7.33
N GLU A 47 3.48 -6.29 -8.64
CA GLU A 47 4.32 -7.13 -9.51
C GLU A 47 5.81 -6.79 -9.41
N GLN A 48 6.16 -5.51 -9.19
CA GLN A 48 7.56 -5.05 -9.13
C GLN A 48 8.23 -5.35 -7.78
N PHE A 49 7.50 -5.22 -6.66
CA PHE A 49 8.10 -5.40 -5.35
C PHE A 49 7.87 -6.80 -4.74
N ALA A 50 6.88 -7.56 -5.19
CA ALA A 50 6.48 -8.84 -4.57
C ALA A 50 7.13 -10.07 -5.21
N THR A 51 7.98 -9.90 -6.22
CA THR A 51 8.67 -11.02 -6.89
C THR A 51 9.49 -11.83 -5.90
N GLY A 52 9.27 -13.14 -5.86
CA GLY A 52 9.97 -14.07 -4.95
C GLY A 52 9.13 -14.55 -3.77
N CYS A 53 7.94 -13.98 -3.54
CA CYS A 53 6.99 -14.51 -2.57
C CYS A 53 6.39 -15.84 -3.06
N ALA A 54 5.99 -16.70 -2.11
CA ALA A 54 5.30 -17.96 -2.39
C ALA A 54 3.86 -17.71 -2.88
N GLU A 55 3.20 -16.70 -2.30
CA GLU A 55 1.87 -16.25 -2.69
C GLU A 55 1.79 -14.72 -2.59
N VAL A 56 1.21 -14.11 -3.60
CA VAL A 56 0.92 -12.68 -3.63
C VAL A 56 -0.57 -12.47 -3.84
N VAL A 57 -1.20 -11.78 -2.91
CA VAL A 57 -2.62 -11.42 -2.97
C VAL A 57 -2.76 -9.91 -3.03
N VAL A 58 -3.55 -9.43 -3.97
CA VAL A 58 -4.04 -8.04 -4.01
C VAL A 58 -5.49 -8.01 -3.53
N LEU A 59 -5.77 -7.24 -2.49
CA LEU A 59 -7.13 -6.92 -2.05
C LEU A 59 -7.53 -5.57 -2.64
N GLU A 60 -8.62 -5.51 -3.39
CA GLU A 60 -9.05 -4.28 -4.06
C GLU A 60 -10.60 -4.21 -4.05
N PRO A 61 -11.21 -3.12 -3.56
CA PRO A 61 -12.67 -3.00 -3.51
C PRO A 61 -13.32 -2.77 -4.90
N ASN A 62 -12.57 -2.32 -5.87
CA ASN A 62 -13.10 -2.05 -7.21
C ASN A 62 -13.06 -3.31 -8.09
N ARG A 63 -14.22 -3.93 -8.28
CA ARG A 63 -14.38 -5.12 -9.12
C ARG A 63 -13.80 -4.99 -10.53
N LYS A 64 -13.89 -3.82 -11.17
CA LYS A 64 -13.33 -3.62 -12.52
C LYS A 64 -11.81 -3.75 -12.50
N LYS A 65 -11.15 -3.19 -11.46
CA LYS A 65 -9.69 -3.32 -11.27
C LYS A 65 -9.29 -4.77 -10.96
N VAL A 66 -10.07 -5.48 -10.14
CA VAL A 66 -9.86 -6.91 -9.84
C VAL A 66 -9.89 -7.75 -11.13
N VAL A 67 -10.94 -7.59 -11.95
CA VAL A 67 -11.07 -8.31 -13.22
C VAL A 67 -9.94 -7.97 -14.18
N GLN A 68 -9.56 -6.71 -14.27
CA GLN A 68 -8.45 -6.26 -15.11
C GLN A 68 -7.11 -6.81 -14.60
N GLY A 69 -6.88 -6.77 -13.28
CA GLY A 69 -5.66 -7.29 -12.64
C GLY A 69 -5.46 -8.78 -12.93
N ARG A 70 -6.50 -9.58 -12.74
CA ARG A 70 -6.48 -11.02 -13.05
C ARG A 70 -6.07 -11.32 -14.50
N LYS A 71 -6.50 -10.49 -15.45
CA LYS A 71 -6.13 -10.64 -16.87
C LYS A 71 -4.67 -10.24 -17.14
N LEU A 72 -4.21 -9.17 -16.53
CA LEU A 72 -2.89 -8.61 -16.80
C LEU A 72 -1.76 -9.31 -16.01
N ARG A 73 -2.09 -9.89 -14.85
CA ARG A 73 -1.12 -10.45 -13.88
C ARG A 73 -1.61 -11.79 -13.34
N PRO A 74 -1.61 -12.85 -14.15
CA PRO A 74 -2.18 -14.15 -13.77
C PRO A 74 -1.43 -14.84 -12.62
N THR A 75 -0.22 -14.42 -12.31
CA THR A 75 0.58 -14.92 -11.18
C THR A 75 0.22 -14.29 -9.84
N ILE A 76 -0.57 -13.21 -9.84
CA ILE A 76 -1.07 -12.53 -8.64
C ILE A 76 -2.52 -12.94 -8.42
N ARG A 77 -2.83 -13.37 -7.20
CA ARG A 77 -4.21 -13.59 -6.78
C ARG A 77 -4.87 -12.26 -6.49
N PHE A 78 -6.04 -12.00 -7.07
CA PHE A 78 -6.85 -10.82 -6.79
C PHE A 78 -8.11 -11.21 -6.05
N GLU A 79 -8.36 -10.54 -4.92
CA GLU A 79 -9.55 -10.70 -4.10
C GLU A 79 -10.32 -9.38 -4.06
N GLU A 80 -11.64 -9.45 -4.29
CA GLU A 80 -12.53 -8.30 -4.16
C GLU A 80 -12.92 -8.14 -2.70
N GLY A 81 -12.62 -6.99 -2.08
CA GLY A 81 -12.95 -6.75 -0.69
C GLY A 81 -12.43 -5.42 -0.17
N ARG A 82 -12.93 -5.03 1.00
CA ARG A 82 -12.54 -3.81 1.71
C ARG A 82 -11.48 -4.13 2.77
N SER A 83 -10.63 -3.16 3.02
CA SER A 83 -9.60 -3.26 4.07
C SER A 83 -10.14 -3.36 5.49
N GLU A 84 -11.36 -2.87 5.70
CA GLU A 84 -12.07 -2.88 6.98
C GLU A 84 -12.69 -4.25 7.32
N GLU A 85 -12.74 -5.16 6.33
CA GLU A 85 -13.22 -6.54 6.46
C GLU A 85 -12.43 -7.43 5.49
N ILE A 86 -11.20 -7.78 5.86
CA ILE A 86 -10.30 -8.57 5.01
C ILE A 86 -10.77 -10.04 4.98
N PRO A 87 -11.13 -10.60 3.80
CA PRO A 87 -11.78 -11.91 3.68
C PRO A 87 -10.76 -13.07 3.78
N PHE A 88 -9.89 -13.02 4.77
CA PHE A 88 -8.91 -14.06 5.07
C PHE A 88 -8.89 -14.37 6.57
N PRO A 89 -8.58 -15.62 6.95
CA PRO A 89 -8.44 -16.00 8.36
C PRO A 89 -7.31 -15.23 9.07
N ASP A 90 -7.34 -15.29 10.39
CA ASP A 90 -6.26 -14.78 11.23
C ASP A 90 -4.92 -15.42 10.86
N ALA A 91 -3.83 -14.71 11.07
CA ALA A 91 -2.47 -15.22 10.87
C ALA A 91 -2.24 -15.90 9.51
N THR A 92 -2.81 -15.34 8.44
CA THR A 92 -2.69 -15.87 7.08
C THR A 92 -1.42 -15.42 6.37
N PHE A 93 -1.00 -14.17 6.57
CA PHE A 93 0.08 -13.53 5.82
C PHE A 93 1.31 -13.25 6.67
N ASP A 94 2.48 -13.37 6.04
CA ASP A 94 3.76 -12.99 6.65
C ASP A 94 4.06 -11.51 6.46
N ARG A 95 3.50 -10.91 5.40
CA ARG A 95 3.67 -9.49 5.02
C ARG A 95 2.34 -8.89 4.62
N VAL A 96 2.08 -7.68 5.11
CA VAL A 96 0.97 -6.85 4.65
C VAL A 96 1.53 -5.50 4.23
N THR A 97 1.05 -4.97 3.11
CA THR A 97 1.43 -3.63 2.63
C THR A 97 0.20 -2.88 2.10
N ALA A 98 0.29 -1.56 2.09
CA ALA A 98 -0.58 -0.67 1.32
C ALA A 98 0.28 0.43 0.70
N VAL A 99 0.22 0.56 -0.62
CA VAL A 99 1.09 1.44 -1.40
C VAL A 99 0.29 2.57 -2.02
N VAL A 100 0.39 3.77 -1.43
CA VAL A 100 -0.39 4.96 -1.84
C VAL A 100 -1.89 4.63 -1.90
N ALA A 101 -2.38 3.93 -0.89
CA ALA A 101 -3.74 3.43 -0.80
C ALA A 101 -4.42 3.74 0.53
N PHE A 102 -3.63 3.87 1.61
CA PHE A 102 -4.15 4.02 2.97
C PHE A 102 -4.98 5.30 3.16
N HIS A 103 -4.61 6.39 2.49
CA HIS A 103 -5.35 7.65 2.54
C HIS A 103 -6.76 7.57 1.89
N HIS A 104 -7.08 6.52 1.15
CA HIS A 104 -8.42 6.27 0.59
C HIS A 104 -9.32 5.45 1.52
N ILE A 105 -8.78 4.86 2.60
CA ILE A 105 -9.52 4.02 3.52
C ILE A 105 -10.40 4.89 4.41
N GLU A 106 -11.68 4.54 4.49
CA GLU A 106 -12.69 5.29 5.24
C GLU A 106 -12.51 5.09 6.75
N ASP A 107 -12.51 3.85 7.22
CA ASP A 107 -12.21 3.50 8.62
C ASP A 107 -10.79 2.93 8.73
N GLN A 108 -9.82 3.84 8.81
CA GLN A 108 -8.40 3.49 8.92
C GLN A 108 -8.08 2.69 10.19
N GLY A 109 -8.81 2.96 11.29
CA GLY A 109 -8.62 2.24 12.55
C GLY A 109 -9.01 0.78 12.40
N ARG A 110 -10.19 0.52 11.84
CA ARG A 110 -10.67 -0.83 11.56
C ARG A 110 -9.77 -1.57 10.57
N ALA A 111 -9.34 -0.88 9.51
CA ALA A 111 -8.42 -1.46 8.54
C ALA A 111 -7.08 -1.90 9.16
N LEU A 112 -6.51 -1.09 10.05
CA LEU A 112 -5.27 -1.47 10.77
C LEU A 112 -5.48 -2.68 11.67
N GLN A 113 -6.63 -2.79 12.35
CA GLN A 113 -6.98 -3.98 13.14
C GLN A 113 -7.07 -5.23 12.26
N GLU A 114 -7.71 -5.13 11.09
CA GLU A 114 -7.82 -6.23 10.14
C GLU A 114 -6.47 -6.62 9.54
N MET A 115 -5.64 -5.64 9.12
CA MET A 115 -4.27 -5.88 8.66
C MET A 115 -3.46 -6.61 9.73
N ARG A 116 -3.60 -6.20 11.01
CA ARG A 116 -2.95 -6.86 12.13
C ARG A 116 -3.50 -8.28 12.37
N ARG A 117 -4.81 -8.46 12.28
CA ARG A 117 -5.47 -9.76 12.47
C ARG A 117 -4.95 -10.80 11.49
N VAL A 118 -4.89 -10.44 10.20
CA VAL A 118 -4.47 -11.37 9.15
C VAL A 118 -2.95 -11.60 9.08
N LEU A 119 -2.15 -10.75 9.74
CA LEU A 119 -0.72 -10.99 9.90
C LEU A 119 -0.46 -12.12 10.89
N ARG A 120 0.51 -12.96 10.59
CA ARG A 120 1.09 -13.93 11.53
C ARG A 120 1.85 -13.22 12.65
N ASP A 121 2.07 -13.92 13.74
CA ASP A 121 2.96 -13.44 14.79
C ASP A 121 4.35 -13.20 14.19
N SER A 122 4.99 -12.08 14.57
CA SER A 122 6.21 -11.55 13.94
C SER A 122 6.06 -11.17 12.46
N GLY A 123 4.84 -11.13 11.94
CA GLY A 123 4.54 -10.63 10.60
C GLY A 123 4.81 -9.13 10.51
N ARG A 124 5.11 -8.66 9.30
CA ARG A 124 5.52 -7.26 9.08
C ARG A 124 4.49 -6.49 8.26
N LEU A 125 4.13 -5.30 8.75
CA LEU A 125 3.40 -4.28 8.01
C LEU A 125 4.38 -3.27 7.43
N VAL A 126 4.21 -2.91 6.16
CA VAL A 126 4.90 -1.78 5.53
C VAL A 126 3.88 -0.95 4.77
N LEU A 127 3.65 0.27 5.21
CA LEU A 127 2.85 1.26 4.49
C LEU A 127 3.77 2.21 3.73
N PHE A 128 3.45 2.52 2.49
CA PHE A 128 4.10 3.59 1.73
C PHE A 128 3.07 4.64 1.35
N GLU A 129 3.27 5.88 1.82
CA GLU A 129 2.34 6.98 1.62
C GLU A 129 3.02 8.28 1.19
N MET A 130 2.23 9.16 0.60
CA MET A 130 2.67 10.51 0.25
C MET A 130 2.32 11.50 1.37
N PRO A 131 3.25 12.41 1.74
CA PRO A 131 2.96 13.40 2.76
C PRO A 131 1.91 14.41 2.27
N PRO A 132 1.15 15.05 3.20
CA PRO A 132 0.15 16.06 2.86
C PRO A 132 0.66 17.19 1.95
N SER A 133 1.93 17.57 2.10
CA SER A 133 2.59 18.60 1.27
C SER A 133 2.73 18.21 -0.21
N ARG A 134 2.59 16.94 -0.54
CA ARG A 134 2.59 16.40 -1.91
C ARG A 134 1.22 15.88 -2.33
N ALA A 135 0.23 15.97 -1.45
CA ALA A 135 -1.15 15.64 -1.79
C ALA A 135 -1.64 16.54 -2.93
N PRO A 136 -2.46 16.02 -3.83
CA PRO A 136 -3.11 16.85 -4.84
C PRO A 136 -3.89 17.97 -4.18
N GLY A 137 -3.96 19.14 -4.85
CA GLY A 137 -4.68 20.29 -4.32
C GLY A 137 -6.16 20.01 -3.99
N PRO A 138 -6.81 20.84 -3.15
CA PRO A 138 -8.16 20.59 -2.64
C PRO A 138 -9.20 20.29 -3.73
N LEU A 139 -9.12 20.99 -4.87
CA LEU A 139 -10.01 20.75 -6.01
C LEU A 139 -9.86 19.33 -6.59
N TYR A 140 -8.61 18.85 -6.73
CA TYR A 140 -8.36 17.50 -7.20
C TYR A 140 -8.81 16.45 -6.19
N GLN A 141 -8.57 16.69 -4.89
CA GLN A 141 -9.04 15.82 -3.81
C GLN A 141 -10.57 15.70 -3.81
N TRP A 142 -11.27 16.84 -4.01
CA TRP A 142 -12.73 16.86 -4.14
C TRP A 142 -13.21 16.06 -5.35
N ILE A 143 -12.61 16.26 -6.53
CA ILE A 143 -12.95 15.52 -7.76
C ILE A 143 -12.63 14.03 -7.61
N ALA A 144 -11.47 13.69 -7.05
CA ALA A 144 -11.06 12.30 -6.83
C ALA A 144 -11.94 11.62 -5.78
N GLY A 145 -12.28 12.31 -4.69
CA GLY A 145 -13.23 11.83 -3.69
C GLY A 145 -14.60 11.52 -4.29
N TYR A 146 -15.13 12.43 -5.12
CA TYR A 146 -16.38 12.21 -5.84
C TYR A 146 -16.31 10.99 -6.78
N ARG A 147 -15.18 10.79 -7.48
CA ARG A 147 -14.99 9.67 -8.43
C ARG A 147 -14.71 8.32 -7.76
N HIS A 148 -14.17 8.33 -6.55
CA HIS A 148 -13.78 7.14 -5.80
C HIS A 148 -14.69 6.86 -4.60
N GLY A 149 -15.71 7.70 -4.38
CA GLY A 149 -16.76 7.49 -3.37
C GLY A 149 -16.30 7.67 -1.93
N GLY A 150 -15.15 8.35 -1.69
CA GLY A 150 -14.61 8.40 -0.35
C GLY A 150 -13.83 9.66 0.02
N HIS A 151 -13.67 9.85 1.31
CA HIS A 151 -12.86 10.89 1.93
C HIS A 151 -11.38 10.53 1.78
N MET A 152 -10.54 11.50 1.39
CA MET A 152 -9.09 11.30 1.29
C MET A 152 -8.41 11.92 2.51
N ALA A 153 -7.84 11.09 3.38
CA ALA A 153 -7.14 11.53 4.59
C ALA A 153 -5.63 11.28 4.47
N PHE A 154 -4.89 12.30 4.03
CA PHE A 154 -3.43 12.27 3.99
C PHE A 154 -2.86 12.60 5.37
N HIS A 155 -1.88 11.83 5.79
CA HIS A 155 -1.20 11.97 7.08
C HIS A 155 0.27 12.33 6.89
N GLY A 156 0.84 13.01 7.89
CA GLY A 156 2.28 13.12 8.03
C GLY A 156 2.89 11.80 8.55
N PRO A 157 4.23 11.62 8.39
CA PRO A 157 4.88 10.37 8.80
C PRO A 157 4.68 10.06 10.29
N ASP A 158 4.78 11.03 11.17
CA ASP A 158 4.61 10.82 12.61
C ASP A 158 3.15 10.52 12.98
N GLU A 159 2.20 11.23 12.37
CA GLU A 159 0.77 10.98 12.58
C GLU A 159 0.37 9.56 12.15
N LEU A 160 0.82 9.10 10.97
CA LEU A 160 0.54 7.74 10.53
C LEU A 160 1.23 6.70 11.42
N THR A 161 2.44 7.01 11.91
CA THR A 161 3.14 6.16 12.88
C THR A 161 2.32 5.96 14.16
N GLU A 162 1.75 7.04 14.71
CA GLU A 162 0.90 6.96 15.91
C GLU A 162 -0.42 6.20 15.64
N LYS A 163 -1.03 6.40 14.47
CA LYS A 163 -2.21 5.60 14.06
C LYS A 163 -1.90 4.11 14.00
N VAL A 164 -0.75 3.73 13.46
CA VAL A 164 -0.33 2.32 13.38
C VAL A 164 -0.08 1.77 14.78
N ARG A 165 0.53 2.52 15.70
CA ARG A 165 0.66 2.12 17.11
C ARG A 165 -0.69 1.93 17.80
N ALA A 166 -1.63 2.85 17.58
CA ALA A 166 -2.99 2.76 18.11
C ALA A 166 -3.75 1.54 17.54
N GLY A 167 -3.40 1.06 16.35
CA GLY A 167 -3.88 -0.19 15.76
C GLY A 167 -3.32 -1.47 16.42
N GLY A 168 -2.48 -1.34 17.46
CA GLY A 168 -1.93 -2.45 18.23
C GLY A 168 -0.63 -3.04 17.68
N PHE A 169 0.01 -2.39 16.70
CA PHE A 169 1.31 -2.80 16.18
C PHE A 169 2.45 -2.40 17.12
N THR A 170 3.51 -3.19 17.07
CA THR A 170 4.75 -2.99 17.84
C THR A 170 5.90 -2.58 16.94
N GLN A 171 7.03 -2.12 17.52
CA GLN A 171 8.23 -1.71 16.79
C GLN A 171 7.92 -0.77 15.62
N VAL A 172 7.00 0.18 15.84
CA VAL A 172 6.56 1.10 14.79
C VAL A 172 7.58 2.20 14.58
N SER A 173 8.01 2.38 13.34
CA SER A 173 8.94 3.42 12.92
C SER A 173 8.55 3.98 11.55
N ASN A 174 9.03 5.18 11.23
CA ASN A 174 8.92 5.71 9.89
C ASN A 174 10.29 6.05 9.30
N ARG A 175 10.36 6.18 7.99
CA ARG A 175 11.56 6.61 7.27
C ARG A 175 11.19 7.30 5.95
N PRO A 176 11.97 8.28 5.52
CA PRO A 176 11.73 8.97 4.25
C PRO A 176 11.96 8.05 3.05
N GLY A 177 11.14 8.23 2.02
CA GLY A 177 11.35 7.73 0.67
C GLY A 177 11.67 8.89 -0.30
N ALA A 178 11.87 8.58 -1.56
CA ALA A 178 12.17 9.57 -2.58
C ALA A 178 10.95 10.43 -2.98
N LEU A 179 9.75 9.83 -3.01
CA LEU A 179 8.48 10.51 -3.31
C LEU A 179 7.57 10.59 -2.09
N GLY A 180 7.70 9.69 -1.14
CA GLY A 180 6.84 9.56 0.00
C GLY A 180 7.60 9.22 1.27
N TYR A 181 6.98 8.44 2.13
CA TYR A 181 7.57 7.91 3.33
C TYR A 181 7.02 6.51 3.62
N PHE A 182 7.77 5.73 4.36
CA PHE A 182 7.40 4.40 4.81
C PHE A 182 7.05 4.42 6.29
N VAL A 183 6.03 3.65 6.67
CA VAL A 183 5.81 3.26 8.06
C VAL A 183 5.94 1.76 8.16
N LEU A 184 6.81 1.32 9.05
CA LEU A 184 7.12 -0.09 9.32
C LEU A 184 6.61 -0.48 10.68
N ALA A 185 6.07 -1.69 10.80
CA ALA A 185 5.63 -2.22 12.07
C ALA A 185 5.68 -3.75 12.09
N THR A 186 5.69 -4.33 13.28
CA THR A 186 5.50 -5.77 13.53
C THR A 186 4.22 -6.01 14.32
N LYS A 187 3.63 -7.18 14.12
CA LYS A 187 2.46 -7.59 14.90
C LYS A 187 2.83 -7.85 16.35
#